data_968963c1160efd5f30a64186e50d3aa6
#
_entry.id   968963c1160efd5f30a64186e50d3aa6
#
_cell.length_a   1.000
_cell.length_b   1.000
_cell.length_c   1.000
_cell.angle_alpha   90.00
_cell.angle_beta   90.00
_cell.angle_gamma   90.00
#
_symmetry.space_group_name_H-M   'P 1'
#
loop_
_entity.id
_entity.type
_entity.pdbx_description
1 polymer ?
#
loop_
_entity_poly.entity_id
_entity_poly.type
_entity_poly.pdbx_seq_one_letter_code
_entity_poly.pdbx_strand_id
1 'polypeptide(L)'
;MRKKYLLLFLFVLFASSAFSQISKTHYIPPITSNGSTAAYIGEQWIYISTPSVDQVVFTITDINNGSIITGEVKNDEPYSLLLSSDESSSGLVTPISEVGNTTNSNGYVINADCPIYVSVRFFATTSLYQAGAFTSKGSSGLGTHFRTAMMPMGNKTTTNLASDFTSYVSVMATQDNTIVRATLPNATASANIIGIPGFTPGTPLEFNLNEHENIILAVNPEAGSGNRRFALFGALIESVDASGNQDPTKPVAVTVGSGNGTFSESTGGRDSAVDQIVPIQNIGHEYIFIRTEGDDSRENVILVADVDGTEIYISNDTTPTETLNAGEFIIIEGDKYDGSSSGASMYVRTQGDSYPVFAYQGVGGPATPNQGMFFVPPLSEDAQDDIDNIAQIHKIGSETLSGRVSIVYKDGATIEVNTGEKVGGTYSYTPVDLSGITTNTVIGKPGYKTYQISGLEGDIQVKSDDELYVAYFNISGAASSGGFYAGFATPPAAAISLDLESLGACVEFDPVSGDYVFNGDGFKMNNPD
;
A
#
# COMPACT_ATOMS: atom_id res chain seq x y z
N MET A 1 -4.18 56.07 4.43
CA MET A 1 -3.39 55.04 5.07
C MET A 1 -4.27 54.08 5.90
N ARG A 2 -5.28 53.42 5.32
CA ARG A 2 -6.16 52.49 6.07
C ARG A 2 -6.68 51.31 5.21
N LYS A 3 -6.10 51.03 4.06
CA LYS A 3 -6.52 49.92 3.17
C LYS A 3 -5.46 48.84 2.95
N LYS A 4 -4.29 48.91 3.62
CA LYS A 4 -3.23 47.91 3.46
C LYS A 4 -3.17 46.80 4.53
N TYR A 5 -4.00 46.88 5.58
CA TYR A 5 -4.00 45.89 6.67
C TYR A 5 -5.13 44.87 6.60
N LEU A 6 -6.06 44.98 5.64
CA LEU A 6 -7.17 44.03 5.51
C LEU A 6 -6.83 42.83 4.59
N LEU A 7 -5.72 42.91 3.85
CA LEU A 7 -5.25 41.78 3.00
C LEU A 7 -4.27 40.85 3.72
N LEU A 8 -3.77 41.26 4.88
CA LEU A 8 -2.82 40.44 5.67
C LEU A 8 -3.53 39.48 6.64
N PHE A 9 -4.84 39.63 6.86
CA PHE A 9 -5.60 38.81 7.82
C PHE A 9 -6.39 37.66 7.20
N LEU A 10 -6.35 37.49 5.86
CA LEU A 10 -7.03 36.38 5.18
C LEU A 10 -6.06 35.26 4.76
N PHE A 11 -4.78 35.33 5.15
CA PHE A 11 -3.74 34.39 4.75
C PHE A 11 -3.33 33.39 5.85
N VAL A 12 -4.06 33.31 6.95
CA VAL A 12 -3.66 32.50 8.13
C VAL A 12 -4.68 31.41 8.45
N LEU A 13 -5.27 30.74 7.48
CA LEU A 13 -6.15 29.61 7.81
C LEU A 13 -6.24 28.58 6.68
N PHE A 14 -5.13 28.06 6.23
CA PHE A 14 -5.03 26.72 5.63
C PHE A 14 -3.64 26.19 5.96
N ALA A 15 -3.47 25.68 7.17
CA ALA A 15 -2.47 24.65 7.39
C ALA A 15 -3.02 23.40 6.66
N SER A 16 -2.69 23.26 5.41
CA SER A 16 -2.91 21.99 4.69
C SER A 16 -1.97 20.98 5.35
N SER A 17 -2.55 20.00 6.01
CA SER A 17 -1.81 18.83 6.48
C SER A 17 -1.15 18.19 5.24
N ALA A 18 0.16 18.13 5.22
CA ALA A 18 0.88 17.37 4.22
C ALA A 18 0.53 15.89 4.42
N PHE A 19 -0.02 15.24 3.40
CA PHE A 19 -0.34 13.81 3.44
C PHE A 19 0.86 13.05 2.86
N SER A 20 1.45 12.15 3.62
CA SER A 20 2.61 11.36 3.20
C SER A 20 2.47 9.90 3.63
N GLN A 21 3.10 9.00 2.88
CA GLN A 21 3.22 7.59 3.26
C GLN A 21 4.09 7.44 4.52
N ILE A 22 5.15 8.23 4.64
CA ILE A 22 5.83 8.43 5.92
C ILE A 22 4.99 9.39 6.77
N SER A 23 4.59 8.99 7.97
CA SER A 23 3.60 9.71 8.77
C SER A 23 3.84 9.54 10.26
N LYS A 24 3.28 10.46 11.06
CA LYS A 24 3.26 10.33 12.52
C LYS A 24 2.17 9.39 13.00
N THR A 25 1.13 9.19 12.20
CA THR A 25 0.01 8.31 12.55
C THR A 25 -0.27 7.32 11.43
N HIS A 26 -0.38 6.06 11.80
CA HIS A 26 -0.72 4.96 10.90
C HIS A 26 -1.91 4.20 11.44
N TYR A 27 -2.90 3.99 10.59
CA TYR A 27 -4.03 3.12 10.84
C TYR A 27 -3.82 1.81 10.10
N ILE A 28 -3.92 0.71 10.82
CA ILE A 28 -3.76 -0.66 10.30
C ILE A 28 -5.09 -1.39 10.42
N PRO A 29 -5.98 -1.30 9.40
CA PRO A 29 -7.21 -2.07 9.37
C PRO A 29 -6.89 -3.57 9.50
N PRO A 30 -7.75 -4.34 10.17
CA PRO A 30 -7.54 -5.78 10.30
C PRO A 30 -7.64 -6.47 8.95
N ILE A 31 -7.02 -7.64 8.88
CA ILE A 31 -7.12 -8.57 7.76
C ILE A 31 -8.00 -9.75 8.15
N THR A 32 -8.35 -10.60 7.20
CA THR A 32 -9.05 -11.86 7.49
C THR A 32 -8.50 -13.01 6.68
N SER A 33 -8.62 -14.20 7.25
CA SER A 33 -8.43 -15.46 6.56
C SER A 33 -9.68 -16.33 6.77
N ASN A 34 -9.80 -17.43 6.04
CA ASN A 34 -10.90 -18.36 6.31
C ASN A 34 -10.56 -19.43 7.35
N GLY A 35 -9.42 -19.32 8.03
CA GLY A 35 -8.98 -20.26 9.07
C GLY A 35 -8.58 -21.65 8.54
N SER A 36 -8.47 -21.84 7.22
CA SER A 36 -8.04 -23.11 6.66
C SER A 36 -6.50 -23.24 6.73
N THR A 37 -6.00 -24.47 6.77
CA THR A 37 -4.56 -24.74 6.78
C THR A 37 -3.82 -24.09 5.61
N ALA A 38 -4.49 -23.88 4.49
CA ALA A 38 -3.89 -23.32 3.27
C ALA A 38 -3.87 -21.77 3.28
N ALA A 39 -4.69 -21.12 4.11
CA ALA A 39 -4.77 -19.67 4.20
C ALA A 39 -4.56 -19.15 5.65
N TYR A 40 -4.01 -20.00 6.51
CA TYR A 40 -3.77 -19.68 7.91
C TYR A 40 -2.70 -18.60 8.07
N ILE A 41 -3.01 -17.56 8.83
CA ILE A 41 -2.09 -16.47 9.16
C ILE A 41 -1.44 -16.80 10.52
N GLY A 42 -0.21 -17.29 10.47
CA GLY A 42 0.57 -17.64 11.65
C GLY A 42 1.23 -16.44 12.30
N GLU A 43 2.57 -16.35 12.25
CA GLU A 43 3.29 -15.21 12.82
C GLU A 43 2.96 -13.90 12.07
N GLN A 44 2.72 -12.86 12.84
CA GLN A 44 2.37 -11.53 12.37
C GLN A 44 3.29 -10.52 13.05
N TRP A 45 3.94 -9.69 12.26
CA TRP A 45 4.96 -8.76 12.70
C TRP A 45 4.68 -7.34 12.22
N ILE A 46 4.98 -6.36 13.05
CA ILE A 46 5.15 -4.96 12.66
C ILE A 46 6.64 -4.65 12.61
N TYR A 47 7.05 -3.97 11.53
CA TYR A 47 8.36 -3.37 11.36
C TYR A 47 8.19 -1.86 11.26
N ILE A 48 8.95 -1.12 12.05
CA ILE A 48 8.93 0.34 12.09
C ILE A 48 10.33 0.85 11.79
N SER A 49 10.42 1.83 10.91
CA SER A 49 11.66 2.51 10.57
C SER A 49 11.43 4.02 10.41
N THR A 50 12.49 4.81 10.44
CA THR A 50 12.44 6.26 10.28
C THR A 50 13.72 6.74 9.62
N PRO A 51 13.68 7.81 8.80
CA PRO A 51 14.89 8.49 8.34
C PRO A 51 15.55 9.35 9.45
N SER A 52 14.88 9.59 10.59
CA SER A 52 15.40 10.43 11.67
C SER A 52 16.68 9.85 12.28
N VAL A 53 17.72 10.67 12.38
CA VAL A 53 18.96 10.34 13.11
C VAL A 53 18.75 10.41 14.62
N ASP A 54 17.76 11.18 15.07
CA ASP A 54 17.34 11.28 16.44
C ASP A 54 16.34 10.17 16.79
N GLN A 55 16.27 9.85 18.07
CA GLN A 55 15.35 8.86 18.59
C GLN A 55 13.90 9.34 18.47
N VAL A 56 13.06 8.58 17.80
CA VAL A 56 11.63 8.82 17.65
C VAL A 56 10.89 7.87 18.58
N VAL A 57 10.09 8.43 19.47
CA VAL A 57 9.22 7.64 20.36
C VAL A 57 7.90 7.37 19.63
N PHE A 58 7.43 6.13 19.72
CA PHE A 58 6.14 5.75 19.16
C PHE A 58 5.33 4.89 20.13
N THR A 59 4.04 4.80 19.87
CA THR A 59 3.10 3.90 20.54
C THR A 59 2.38 3.04 19.52
N ILE A 60 2.20 1.75 19.84
CA ILE A 60 1.34 0.82 19.10
C ILE A 60 0.15 0.51 19.99
N THR A 61 -1.04 0.88 19.57
CA THR A 61 -2.28 0.59 20.27
C THR A 61 -2.98 -0.59 19.59
N ASP A 62 -3.16 -1.68 20.31
CA ASP A 62 -4.01 -2.79 19.92
C ASP A 62 -5.47 -2.41 20.19
N ILE A 63 -6.26 -2.24 19.14
CA ILE A 63 -7.65 -1.75 19.27
C ILE A 63 -8.54 -2.81 19.92
N ASN A 64 -8.23 -4.09 19.71
CA ASN A 64 -9.04 -5.19 20.23
C ASN A 64 -9.10 -5.23 21.78
N ASN A 65 -8.00 -4.91 22.45
CA ASN A 65 -7.91 -5.01 23.90
C ASN A 65 -7.46 -3.72 24.59
N GLY A 66 -7.16 -2.68 23.81
CA GLY A 66 -6.72 -1.37 24.31
C GLY A 66 -5.28 -1.37 24.89
N SER A 67 -4.49 -2.42 24.68
CA SER A 67 -3.12 -2.44 25.14
C SER A 67 -2.24 -1.51 24.32
N ILE A 68 -1.30 -0.84 25.02
CA ILE A 68 -0.37 0.11 24.40
C ILE A 68 1.05 -0.39 24.61
N ILE A 69 1.80 -0.49 23.53
CA ILE A 69 3.23 -0.76 23.55
C ILE A 69 3.94 0.52 23.15
N THR A 70 4.88 0.97 23.96
CA THR A 70 5.76 2.10 23.65
C THR A 70 7.11 1.58 23.19
N GLY A 71 7.65 2.14 22.12
CA GLY A 71 8.96 1.81 21.58
C GLY A 71 9.69 3.04 21.07
N GLU A 72 10.89 2.83 20.60
CA GLU A 72 11.79 3.85 20.10
C GLU A 72 12.44 3.36 18.81
N VAL A 73 12.64 4.26 17.86
CA VAL A 73 13.24 3.96 16.56
C VAL A 73 14.10 5.12 16.09
N LYS A 74 15.16 4.82 15.32
CA LYS A 74 15.99 5.79 14.60
C LYS A 74 16.51 5.16 13.31
N ASN A 75 17.12 5.94 12.43
CA ASN A 75 17.50 5.50 11.09
C ASN A 75 18.47 4.31 11.05
N ASP A 76 19.26 4.11 12.10
CA ASP A 76 20.22 3.00 12.26
C ASP A 76 19.75 1.94 13.27
N GLU A 77 18.53 2.04 13.80
CA GLU A 77 17.98 1.10 14.76
C GLU A 77 16.46 0.92 14.53
N PRO A 78 16.07 0.23 13.44
CA PRO A 78 14.68 -0.06 13.17
C PRO A 78 14.10 -1.00 14.23
N TYR A 79 12.80 -0.92 14.43
CA TYR A 79 12.08 -1.68 15.42
C TYR A 79 11.26 -2.80 14.79
N SER A 80 11.19 -3.96 15.44
CA SER A 80 10.30 -5.04 15.04
C SER A 80 9.58 -5.64 16.25
N LEU A 81 8.31 -5.99 16.08
CA LEU A 81 7.45 -6.55 17.12
C LEU A 81 6.64 -7.71 16.57
N LEU A 82 6.68 -8.85 17.25
CA LEU A 82 5.73 -9.94 17.06
C LEU A 82 4.38 -9.53 17.66
N LEU A 83 3.36 -9.39 16.82
CA LEU A 83 1.98 -9.11 17.26
C LEU A 83 1.32 -10.37 17.81
N SER A 84 1.40 -11.45 17.05
CA SER A 84 0.89 -12.77 17.45
C SER A 84 1.58 -13.87 16.64
N SER A 85 1.64 -15.06 17.20
CA SER A 85 2.07 -16.29 16.50
C SER A 85 0.89 -17.13 15.99
N ASP A 86 -0.34 -16.67 16.24
CA ASP A 86 -1.57 -17.41 15.95
C ASP A 86 -2.71 -16.45 15.57
N GLU A 87 -3.44 -16.72 14.50
CA GLU A 87 -4.55 -15.86 14.05
C GLU A 87 -5.69 -15.77 15.06
N SER A 88 -5.90 -16.80 15.87
CA SER A 88 -7.01 -16.84 16.87
C SER A 88 -6.78 -15.95 18.08
N SER A 89 -5.55 -15.49 18.32
CA SER A 89 -5.17 -14.60 19.41
C SER A 89 -4.70 -13.22 18.92
N SER A 90 -4.90 -12.93 17.65
CA SER A 90 -4.37 -11.74 16.98
C SER A 90 -5.34 -10.56 17.06
N GLY A 91 -4.84 -9.37 17.39
CA GLY A 91 -5.55 -8.12 17.13
C GLY A 91 -5.56 -7.72 15.65
N LEU A 92 -4.72 -8.33 14.79
CA LEU A 92 -4.66 -8.03 13.36
C LEU A 92 -5.70 -8.82 12.55
N VAL A 93 -6.02 -10.05 12.95
CA VAL A 93 -6.87 -10.96 12.16
C VAL A 93 -8.27 -11.00 12.72
N THR A 94 -9.25 -10.65 11.91
CA THR A 94 -10.66 -10.84 12.20
C THR A 94 -11.06 -12.25 11.80
N PRO A 95 -11.58 -13.08 12.73
CA PRO A 95 -12.08 -14.40 12.40
C PRO A 95 -13.18 -14.34 11.35
N ILE A 96 -13.23 -15.33 10.45
CA ILE A 96 -14.23 -15.36 9.36
C ILE A 96 -15.68 -15.33 9.88
N SER A 97 -15.92 -15.82 11.08
CA SER A 97 -17.26 -15.79 11.74
C SER A 97 -17.69 -14.39 12.16
N GLU A 98 -16.78 -13.43 12.24
CA GLU A 98 -17.02 -12.04 12.65
C GLU A 98 -17.01 -11.07 11.48
N VAL A 99 -16.67 -11.55 10.29
CA VAL A 99 -16.71 -10.75 9.05
C VAL A 99 -18.15 -10.30 8.77
N GLY A 100 -18.30 -9.06 8.30
CA GLY A 100 -19.60 -8.42 8.08
C GLY A 100 -20.22 -7.81 9.36
N ASN A 101 -19.52 -7.87 10.49
CA ASN A 101 -19.95 -7.29 11.75
C ASN A 101 -19.25 -5.94 12.01
N THR A 102 -20.03 -4.91 12.28
CA THR A 102 -19.54 -3.54 12.53
C THR A 102 -19.05 -3.29 13.97
N THR A 103 -19.28 -4.20 14.88
CA THR A 103 -18.79 -4.07 16.27
C THR A 103 -17.35 -4.56 16.43
N ASN A 104 -16.72 -4.94 15.35
CA ASN A 104 -15.37 -5.42 15.39
C ASN A 104 -14.38 -4.26 15.59
N SER A 105 -13.51 -4.40 16.57
CA SER A 105 -12.49 -3.46 16.95
C SER A 105 -11.08 -4.03 16.80
N ASN A 106 -10.85 -4.97 15.88
CA ASN A 106 -9.51 -5.44 15.56
C ASN A 106 -8.74 -4.38 14.77
N GLY A 107 -7.41 -4.52 14.74
CA GLY A 107 -6.50 -3.61 14.06
C GLY A 107 -5.58 -2.88 15.03
N TYR A 108 -4.74 -2.02 14.47
CA TYR A 108 -3.76 -1.25 15.24
C TYR A 108 -3.76 0.21 14.83
N VAL A 109 -3.46 1.08 15.79
CA VAL A 109 -3.10 2.48 15.54
C VAL A 109 -1.70 2.71 16.07
N ILE A 110 -0.82 3.27 15.25
CA ILE A 110 0.54 3.62 15.61
C ILE A 110 0.66 5.14 15.56
N ASN A 111 1.14 5.74 16.66
CA ASN A 111 1.42 7.15 16.75
C ASN A 111 2.88 7.37 17.12
N ALA A 112 3.54 8.34 16.51
CA ALA A 112 4.93 8.68 16.74
C ALA A 112 5.14 10.18 16.83
N ASP A 113 6.22 10.59 17.48
CA ASP A 113 6.58 12.01 17.64
C ASP A 113 7.06 12.61 16.31
N CYS A 114 7.72 11.79 15.48
CA CYS A 114 8.16 12.15 14.14
C CYS A 114 7.68 11.14 13.10
N PRO A 115 7.75 11.47 11.80
CA PRO A 115 7.34 10.55 10.74
C PRO A 115 8.10 9.22 10.76
N ILE A 116 7.37 8.14 10.58
CA ILE A 116 7.86 6.76 10.56
C ILE A 116 7.28 6.01 9.36
N TYR A 117 7.97 4.96 8.91
CA TYR A 117 7.41 3.92 8.05
C TYR A 117 6.90 2.77 8.90
N VAL A 118 5.76 2.20 8.53
CA VAL A 118 5.18 1.02 9.18
C VAL A 118 4.89 -0.05 8.12
N SER A 119 5.50 -1.22 8.29
CA SER A 119 5.24 -2.39 7.46
C SER A 119 4.70 -3.54 8.32
N VAL A 120 3.63 -4.16 7.86
CA VAL A 120 3.06 -5.37 8.45
C VAL A 120 3.46 -6.56 7.59
N ARG A 121 3.97 -7.62 8.20
CA ARG A 121 4.39 -8.84 7.51
C ARG A 121 3.90 -10.06 8.28
N PHE A 122 3.48 -11.08 7.56
CA PHE A 122 3.01 -12.32 8.16
C PHE A 122 3.34 -13.53 7.30
N PHE A 123 3.37 -14.71 7.91
CA PHE A 123 3.53 -15.97 7.18
C PHE A 123 2.77 -17.11 7.86
N ALA A 124 2.45 -18.15 7.09
CA ALA A 124 1.79 -19.34 7.57
C ALA A 124 2.81 -20.28 8.25
N THR A 125 2.75 -20.39 9.57
CA THR A 125 3.67 -21.25 10.34
C THR A 125 3.46 -22.74 10.12
N THR A 126 2.24 -23.14 9.71
CA THR A 126 1.89 -24.55 9.56
C THR A 126 2.35 -25.16 8.23
N SER A 127 2.59 -24.34 7.20
CA SER A 127 2.90 -24.82 5.86
C SER A 127 4.11 -24.16 5.22
N LEU A 128 4.53 -22.96 5.65
CA LEU A 128 5.56 -22.11 5.01
C LEU A 128 5.30 -21.85 3.51
N TYR A 129 4.04 -22.01 3.08
CA TYR A 129 3.66 -21.88 1.67
C TYR A 129 3.05 -20.51 1.34
N GLN A 130 2.75 -19.72 2.37
CA GLN A 130 2.10 -18.43 2.18
C GLN A 130 2.71 -17.40 3.11
N ALA A 131 2.91 -16.23 2.55
CA ALA A 131 3.28 -15.04 3.28
C ALA A 131 2.54 -13.83 2.70
N GLY A 132 2.51 -12.75 3.44
CA GLY A 132 1.97 -11.48 2.97
C GLY A 132 2.66 -10.33 3.66
N ALA A 133 2.65 -9.20 3.00
CA ALA A 133 3.11 -7.96 3.59
C ALA A 133 2.38 -6.78 2.96
N PHE A 134 2.26 -5.70 3.71
CA PHE A 134 1.88 -4.39 3.21
C PHE A 134 2.59 -3.30 3.98
N THR A 135 2.78 -2.17 3.34
CA THR A 135 3.28 -0.96 3.98
C THR A 135 2.14 0.01 4.16
N SER A 136 1.95 0.49 5.39
CA SER A 136 0.95 1.51 5.66
C SER A 136 1.22 2.75 4.81
N LYS A 137 0.19 3.31 4.24
CA LYS A 137 0.27 4.54 3.42
C LYS A 137 0.18 5.80 4.30
N GLY A 138 0.21 5.66 5.64
CA GLY A 138 0.14 6.78 6.57
C GLY A 138 -1.05 7.70 6.27
N SER A 139 -0.83 9.01 6.32
CA SER A 139 -1.86 9.98 5.98
C SER A 139 -2.28 9.96 4.50
N SER A 140 -1.40 9.52 3.57
CA SER A 140 -1.78 9.32 2.15
C SER A 140 -2.84 8.24 1.97
N GLY A 141 -2.95 7.28 2.89
CA GLY A 141 -3.96 6.22 2.87
C GLY A 141 -5.34 6.63 3.39
N LEU A 142 -5.49 7.87 3.89
CA LEU A 142 -6.73 8.33 4.51
C LEU A 142 -7.56 9.15 3.53
N GLY A 143 -8.84 8.83 3.44
CA GLY A 143 -9.77 9.58 2.59
C GLY A 143 -11.18 9.07 2.62
N THR A 144 -11.97 9.54 1.66
CA THR A 144 -13.41 9.32 1.64
C THR A 144 -13.94 8.61 0.40
N HIS A 145 -13.07 8.26 -0.56
CA HIS A 145 -13.49 7.66 -1.83
C HIS A 145 -12.41 6.73 -2.39
N PHE A 146 -12.74 5.45 -2.54
CA PHE A 146 -11.81 4.41 -2.98
C PHE A 146 -12.49 3.45 -3.96
N ARG A 147 -11.73 2.94 -4.96
CA ARG A 147 -12.09 1.79 -5.78
C ARG A 147 -11.17 0.63 -5.48
N THR A 148 -11.75 -0.56 -5.38
CA THR A 148 -11.02 -1.74 -4.93
C THR A 148 -10.71 -2.71 -6.05
N ALA A 149 -9.53 -3.33 -5.98
CA ALA A 149 -9.19 -4.60 -6.62
C ALA A 149 -8.24 -5.37 -5.70
N MET A 150 -8.04 -6.62 -5.96
CA MET A 150 -7.18 -7.50 -5.17
C MET A 150 -6.69 -8.65 -6.05
N MET A 151 -5.78 -9.49 -5.55
CA MET A 151 -5.41 -10.71 -6.26
C MET A 151 -6.67 -11.55 -6.51
N PRO A 152 -6.93 -11.97 -7.76
CA PRO A 152 -8.12 -12.76 -8.07
C PRO A 152 -8.16 -14.07 -7.27
N MET A 153 -9.35 -14.49 -6.90
CA MET A 153 -9.53 -15.77 -6.21
C MET A 153 -9.55 -16.93 -7.20
N GLY A 154 -8.67 -17.89 -7.00
CA GLY A 154 -8.73 -19.20 -7.59
C GLY A 154 -8.89 -19.25 -9.11
N ASN A 155 -8.79 -20.44 -9.61
CA ASN A 155 -8.89 -20.77 -11.03
C ASN A 155 -10.33 -21.14 -11.41
N LYS A 156 -10.75 -20.84 -12.65
CA LYS A 156 -12.07 -21.16 -13.22
C LYS A 156 -12.44 -22.67 -13.18
N THR A 157 -11.45 -23.54 -13.08
CA THR A 157 -11.63 -24.99 -13.31
C THR A 157 -11.54 -25.86 -12.07
N THR A 158 -11.07 -25.35 -10.92
CA THR A 158 -10.94 -26.15 -9.70
C THR A 158 -12.26 -26.23 -8.96
N THR A 159 -12.71 -27.47 -8.73
CA THR A 159 -13.97 -27.79 -8.07
C THR A 159 -13.91 -27.73 -6.53
N ASN A 160 -12.74 -27.47 -5.93
CA ASN A 160 -12.52 -27.49 -4.48
C ASN A 160 -12.11 -26.12 -3.94
N LEU A 161 -12.72 -25.05 -4.40
CA LEU A 161 -12.35 -23.67 -4.02
C LEU A 161 -13.10 -23.14 -2.81
N ALA A 162 -14.13 -23.85 -2.35
CA ALA A 162 -15.17 -23.25 -1.53
C ALA A 162 -14.73 -22.82 -0.12
N SER A 163 -13.70 -23.42 0.44
CA SER A 163 -13.33 -23.14 1.84
C SER A 163 -12.07 -22.31 2.03
N ASP A 164 -11.17 -22.28 1.03
CA ASP A 164 -9.80 -21.79 1.24
C ASP A 164 -9.53 -20.41 0.64
N PHE A 165 -10.50 -19.82 -0.04
CA PHE A 165 -10.32 -18.56 -0.76
C PHE A 165 -11.25 -17.49 -0.20
N THR A 166 -10.70 -16.38 0.16
CA THR A 166 -11.43 -15.22 0.63
C THR A 166 -10.80 -13.96 0.06
N SER A 167 -11.55 -13.20 -0.72
CA SER A 167 -11.20 -11.83 -1.04
C SER A 167 -11.95 -10.88 -0.13
N TYR A 168 -11.30 -9.81 0.28
CA TYR A 168 -11.90 -8.89 1.23
C TYR A 168 -11.45 -7.44 1.03
N VAL A 169 -12.30 -6.55 1.54
CA VAL A 169 -12.02 -5.13 1.75
C VAL A 169 -12.24 -4.85 3.23
N SER A 170 -11.24 -4.32 3.91
CA SER A 170 -11.30 -3.92 5.30
C SER A 170 -11.27 -2.40 5.41
N VAL A 171 -12.20 -1.81 6.13
CA VAL A 171 -12.34 -0.37 6.29
C VAL A 171 -12.34 -0.04 7.78
N MET A 172 -11.45 0.86 8.20
CA MET A 172 -11.35 1.34 9.59
C MET A 172 -11.67 2.84 9.64
N ALA A 173 -12.57 3.22 10.54
CA ALA A 173 -12.92 4.61 10.78
C ALA A 173 -11.85 5.31 11.63
N THR A 174 -11.57 6.59 11.31
CA THR A 174 -10.63 7.42 12.06
C THR A 174 -11.33 8.39 13.01
N GLN A 175 -12.67 8.46 12.94
CA GLN A 175 -13.49 9.38 13.73
C GLN A 175 -14.81 8.71 14.14
N ASP A 176 -15.38 9.16 15.27
CA ASP A 176 -16.70 8.73 15.72
C ASP A 176 -17.82 9.05 14.73
N ASN A 177 -18.83 8.22 14.69
CA ASN A 177 -20.04 8.39 13.86
C ASN A 177 -19.73 8.51 12.36
N THR A 178 -18.74 7.77 11.86
CA THR A 178 -18.41 7.66 10.45
C THR A 178 -19.41 6.74 9.74
N ILE A 179 -20.03 7.20 8.66
CA ILE A 179 -20.91 6.39 7.82
C ILE A 179 -20.07 5.88 6.64
N VAL A 180 -19.73 4.60 6.66
CA VAL A 180 -19.08 3.93 5.53
C VAL A 180 -20.16 3.39 4.60
N ARG A 181 -20.10 3.78 3.34
CA ARG A 181 -20.98 3.29 2.26
C ARG A 181 -20.16 2.43 1.30
N ALA A 182 -20.64 1.22 1.03
CA ALA A 182 -20.05 0.31 0.06
C ALA A 182 -21.06 0.03 -1.08
N THR A 183 -20.70 0.41 -2.31
CA THR A 183 -21.43 0.06 -3.52
C THR A 183 -20.70 -1.03 -4.26
N LEU A 184 -21.26 -2.23 -4.26
CA LEU A 184 -20.63 -3.41 -4.83
C LEU A 184 -21.05 -3.61 -6.29
N PRO A 185 -20.14 -4.09 -7.16
CA PRO A 185 -20.43 -4.27 -8.58
C PRO A 185 -21.43 -5.42 -8.84
N ASN A 186 -22.00 -5.44 -10.02
CA ASN A 186 -22.95 -6.48 -10.44
C ASN A 186 -22.35 -7.90 -10.39
N ALA A 187 -21.06 -8.04 -10.58
CA ALA A 187 -20.34 -9.32 -10.45
C ALA A 187 -20.50 -9.95 -9.05
N THR A 188 -20.73 -9.12 -8.02
CA THR A 188 -20.98 -9.57 -6.64
C THR A 188 -22.34 -10.26 -6.52
N ALA A 189 -23.28 -10.08 -7.46
CA ALA A 189 -24.62 -10.68 -7.44
C ALA A 189 -24.63 -12.19 -7.30
N SER A 190 -23.59 -12.84 -7.81
CA SER A 190 -23.45 -14.29 -7.74
C SER A 190 -22.54 -14.76 -6.61
N ALA A 191 -21.98 -13.83 -5.82
CA ALA A 191 -21.12 -14.14 -4.70
C ALA A 191 -21.87 -14.06 -3.37
N ASN A 192 -21.57 -14.96 -2.46
CA ASN A 192 -22.03 -14.85 -1.09
C ASN A 192 -21.13 -13.87 -0.34
N ILE A 193 -21.68 -12.73 0.07
CA ILE A 193 -20.99 -11.84 0.98
C ILE A 193 -21.12 -12.45 2.38
N ILE A 194 -19.97 -12.71 2.99
CA ILE A 194 -19.93 -13.36 4.30
C ILE A 194 -20.51 -12.41 5.35
N GLY A 195 -21.41 -12.94 6.18
CA GLY A 195 -22.03 -12.18 7.29
C GLY A 195 -23.11 -11.18 6.88
N ILE A 196 -23.35 -10.95 5.59
CA ILE A 196 -24.35 -9.96 5.10
C ILE A 196 -25.38 -10.67 4.21
N PRO A 197 -26.44 -11.24 4.78
CA PRO A 197 -27.48 -11.90 3.99
C PRO A 197 -28.37 -10.88 3.26
N GLY A 198 -28.86 -11.25 2.09
CA GLY A 198 -29.84 -10.45 1.35
C GLY A 198 -29.28 -9.26 0.59
N PHE A 199 -27.98 -9.27 0.30
CA PHE A 199 -27.35 -8.26 -0.54
C PHE A 199 -27.99 -8.18 -1.94
N THR A 200 -28.25 -6.94 -2.39
CA THR A 200 -28.74 -6.66 -3.74
C THR A 200 -27.70 -5.82 -4.48
N PRO A 201 -27.16 -6.29 -5.62
CA PRO A 201 -26.21 -5.54 -6.41
C PRO A 201 -26.69 -4.14 -6.78
N GLY A 202 -25.79 -3.17 -6.75
CA GLY A 202 -26.09 -1.78 -7.04
C GLY A 202 -26.85 -1.03 -5.94
N THR A 203 -27.27 -1.71 -4.87
CA THR A 203 -27.81 -1.07 -3.67
C THR A 203 -26.67 -0.87 -2.67
N PRO A 204 -26.36 0.39 -2.27
CA PRO A 204 -25.31 0.64 -1.29
C PRO A 204 -25.60 -0.05 0.05
N LEU A 205 -24.56 -0.60 0.65
CA LEU A 205 -24.53 -1.04 2.04
C LEU A 205 -24.00 0.11 2.88
N GLU A 206 -24.63 0.40 4.03
CA GLU A 206 -24.17 1.45 4.94
C GLU A 206 -23.86 0.88 6.32
N PHE A 207 -22.74 1.31 6.88
CA PHE A 207 -22.24 0.90 8.18
C PHE A 207 -21.89 2.14 9.00
N ASN A 208 -22.40 2.22 10.23
CA ASN A 208 -22.03 3.27 11.17
C ASN A 208 -20.90 2.76 12.05
N LEU A 209 -19.77 3.43 12.01
CA LEU A 209 -18.57 3.09 12.75
C LEU A 209 -18.18 4.26 13.68
N ASN A 210 -17.75 3.92 14.88
CA ASN A 210 -17.03 4.86 15.74
C ASN A 210 -15.55 4.86 15.43
N GLU A 211 -14.81 5.77 16.03
CA GLU A 211 -13.36 5.82 15.89
C GLU A 211 -12.73 4.45 16.18
N HIS A 212 -11.86 3.99 15.28
CA HIS A 212 -11.17 2.70 15.30
C HIS A 212 -12.06 1.45 15.07
N GLU A 213 -13.38 1.59 15.05
CA GLU A 213 -14.22 0.46 14.58
C GLU A 213 -14.00 0.19 13.09
N ASN A 214 -14.24 -1.04 12.70
CA ASN A 214 -14.02 -1.46 11.32
C ASN A 214 -15.13 -2.36 10.79
N ILE A 215 -15.17 -2.49 9.47
CA ILE A 215 -16.00 -3.46 8.75
C ILE A 215 -15.13 -4.20 7.73
N ILE A 216 -15.24 -5.52 7.69
CA ILE A 216 -14.66 -6.32 6.62
C ILE A 216 -15.80 -6.84 5.75
N LEU A 217 -15.75 -6.45 4.47
CA LEU A 217 -16.58 -7.01 3.42
C LEU A 217 -15.79 -8.13 2.75
N ALA A 218 -16.23 -9.36 2.90
CA ALA A 218 -15.53 -10.50 2.34
C ALA A 218 -16.47 -11.37 1.49
N VAL A 219 -15.89 -11.97 0.45
CA VAL A 219 -16.58 -12.92 -0.41
C VAL A 219 -15.80 -14.22 -0.46
N ASN A 220 -16.55 -15.32 -0.43
CA ASN A 220 -16.00 -16.65 -0.66
C ASN A 220 -16.50 -17.14 -2.03
N PRO A 221 -15.61 -17.51 -2.96
CA PRO A 221 -16.07 -18.06 -4.25
C PRO A 221 -16.58 -19.47 -4.01
N GLU A 222 -17.85 -19.69 -4.28
CA GLU A 222 -18.33 -21.06 -4.45
C GLU A 222 -17.79 -21.66 -5.74
N ALA A 223 -17.57 -22.96 -5.72
CA ALA A 223 -17.14 -23.71 -6.90
C ALA A 223 -18.07 -23.47 -8.11
N GLY A 224 -17.49 -23.21 -9.27
CA GLY A 224 -18.17 -23.29 -10.56
C GLY A 224 -18.62 -22.01 -11.23
N SER A 225 -18.34 -20.81 -10.70
CA SER A 225 -18.63 -19.56 -11.41
C SER A 225 -17.38 -18.68 -11.61
N GLY A 226 -16.91 -18.60 -12.82
CA GLY A 226 -15.69 -17.83 -13.18
C GLY A 226 -15.75 -16.34 -12.82
N ASN A 227 -16.94 -15.75 -12.73
CA ASN A 227 -17.12 -14.32 -12.45
C ASN A 227 -16.93 -13.96 -10.98
N ARG A 228 -16.99 -14.92 -10.05
CA ARG A 228 -16.81 -14.66 -8.61
C ARG A 228 -15.37 -14.34 -8.23
N ARG A 229 -14.40 -14.66 -9.09
CA ARG A 229 -12.99 -14.26 -8.91
C ARG A 229 -12.82 -12.77 -8.74
N PHE A 230 -13.73 -11.98 -9.30
CA PHE A 230 -13.67 -10.52 -9.38
C PHE A 230 -14.80 -9.84 -8.60
N ALA A 231 -15.41 -10.54 -7.65
CA ALA A 231 -16.63 -10.08 -6.99
C ALA A 231 -16.53 -8.72 -6.29
N LEU A 232 -15.34 -8.33 -5.84
CA LEU A 232 -15.10 -7.04 -5.19
C LEU A 232 -14.28 -6.06 -6.06
N PHE A 233 -14.03 -6.38 -7.35
CA PHE A 233 -13.30 -5.50 -8.23
C PHE A 233 -14.20 -4.32 -8.65
N GLY A 234 -13.68 -3.10 -8.55
CA GLY A 234 -14.42 -1.89 -8.83
C GLY A 234 -15.44 -1.48 -7.76
N ALA A 235 -15.50 -2.20 -6.63
CA ALA A 235 -16.35 -1.77 -5.52
C ALA A 235 -15.98 -0.36 -5.08
N LEU A 236 -17.00 0.48 -4.85
CA LEU A 236 -16.85 1.84 -4.37
C LEU A 236 -17.03 1.84 -2.85
N ILE A 237 -16.01 2.32 -2.15
CA ILE A 237 -16.00 2.52 -0.70
C ILE A 237 -15.94 4.03 -0.43
N GLU A 238 -16.92 4.54 0.29
CA GLU A 238 -17.04 5.96 0.60
C GLU A 238 -17.25 6.18 2.10
N SER A 239 -16.73 7.29 2.61
CA SER A 239 -17.18 7.90 3.86
C SER A 239 -18.13 9.04 3.52
N VAL A 240 -19.34 9.00 4.07
CA VAL A 240 -20.42 9.91 3.69
C VAL A 240 -21.08 10.56 4.91
N ASP A 241 -21.69 11.73 4.70
CA ASP A 241 -22.58 12.38 5.65
C ASP A 241 -24.00 11.74 5.64
N ALA A 242 -24.86 12.17 6.55
CA ALA A 242 -26.24 11.72 6.63
C ALA A 242 -27.10 12.05 5.37
N SER A 243 -26.62 12.94 4.50
CA SER A 243 -27.25 13.28 3.22
C SER A 243 -26.70 12.44 2.06
N GLY A 244 -25.68 11.64 2.32
CA GLY A 244 -25.02 10.76 1.34
C GLY A 244 -23.93 11.42 0.51
N ASN A 245 -23.47 12.61 0.88
CA ASN A 245 -22.30 13.24 0.26
C ASN A 245 -21.02 12.77 0.97
N GLN A 246 -19.89 12.81 0.27
CA GLN A 246 -18.59 12.54 0.89
C GLN A 246 -18.35 13.47 2.09
N ASP A 247 -17.89 12.90 3.22
CA ASP A 247 -17.58 13.64 4.45
C ASP A 247 -16.05 13.72 4.66
N PRO A 248 -15.39 14.79 4.20
CA PRO A 248 -13.94 14.94 4.31
C PRO A 248 -13.45 15.06 5.76
N THR A 249 -14.34 15.28 6.72
CA THR A 249 -13.99 15.34 8.14
C THR A 249 -13.90 13.95 8.79
N LYS A 250 -14.32 12.90 8.06
CA LYS A 250 -14.35 11.52 8.53
C LYS A 250 -13.65 10.55 7.56
N PRO A 251 -12.33 10.77 7.32
CA PRO A 251 -11.58 9.89 6.46
C PRO A 251 -11.51 8.48 7.05
N VAL A 252 -11.37 7.49 6.19
CA VAL A 252 -11.19 6.09 6.56
C VAL A 252 -9.89 5.54 5.98
N ALA A 253 -9.35 4.49 6.61
CA ALA A 253 -8.26 3.70 6.05
C ALA A 253 -8.84 2.44 5.41
N VAL A 254 -8.34 2.07 4.22
CA VAL A 254 -8.84 0.92 3.46
C VAL A 254 -7.70 -0.03 3.11
N THR A 255 -7.87 -1.30 3.47
CA THR A 255 -6.98 -2.41 3.10
C THR A 255 -7.75 -3.41 2.23
N VAL A 256 -7.12 -3.88 1.17
CA VAL A 256 -7.67 -4.93 0.28
C VAL A 256 -6.80 -6.16 0.34
N GLY A 257 -7.41 -7.34 0.22
CA GLY A 257 -6.62 -8.56 0.28
C GLY A 257 -7.32 -9.81 -0.23
N SER A 258 -6.51 -10.83 -0.44
CA SER A 258 -6.92 -12.20 -0.75
C SER A 258 -6.15 -13.16 0.14
N GLY A 259 -6.84 -13.99 0.89
CA GLY A 259 -6.23 -14.93 1.82
C GLY A 259 -5.51 -16.09 1.10
N ASN A 260 -5.87 -16.38 -0.15
CA ASN A 260 -5.27 -17.46 -0.94
C ASN A 260 -5.59 -17.28 -2.42
N GLY A 261 -5.10 -16.18 -3.02
CA GLY A 261 -5.39 -15.78 -4.39
C GLY A 261 -4.44 -16.36 -5.43
N THR A 262 -4.77 -16.17 -6.71
CA THR A 262 -3.88 -16.43 -7.84
C THR A 262 -4.30 -15.63 -9.07
N PHE A 263 -3.34 -15.02 -9.73
CA PHE A 263 -3.55 -14.39 -11.03
C PHE A 263 -3.76 -15.42 -12.13
N SER A 264 -3.05 -16.54 -12.05
CA SER A 264 -3.12 -17.57 -13.07
C SER A 264 -4.50 -18.23 -13.16
N GLU A 265 -5.04 -18.31 -14.37
CA GLU A 265 -6.31 -19.01 -14.62
C GLU A 265 -6.18 -20.53 -14.73
N SER A 266 -4.98 -21.05 -14.94
CA SER A 266 -4.75 -22.43 -15.36
C SER A 266 -3.89 -23.27 -14.43
N THR A 267 -3.10 -22.65 -13.55
CA THR A 267 -2.11 -23.37 -12.73
C THR A 267 -2.34 -23.18 -11.25
N GLY A 268 -1.96 -24.18 -10.47
CA GLY A 268 -2.21 -24.27 -9.04
C GLY A 268 -1.11 -23.65 -8.20
N GLY A 269 -0.74 -22.42 -8.41
CA GLY A 269 0.07 -21.67 -7.45
C GLY A 269 -0.83 -20.62 -6.79
N ARG A 270 -0.70 -20.43 -5.49
CA ARG A 270 -1.53 -19.50 -4.71
C ARG A 270 -0.73 -18.91 -3.58
N ASP A 271 -1.00 -17.64 -3.26
CA ASP A 271 -0.39 -16.98 -2.11
C ASP A 271 -1.38 -15.99 -1.48
N SER A 272 -1.02 -15.47 -0.33
CA SER A 272 -1.74 -14.35 0.28
C SER A 272 -1.24 -13.04 -0.32
N ALA A 273 -2.16 -12.15 -0.64
CA ALA A 273 -1.82 -10.79 -1.06
C ALA A 273 -2.68 -9.79 -0.32
N VAL A 274 -2.05 -8.76 0.17
CA VAL A 274 -2.71 -7.68 0.90
C VAL A 274 -1.96 -6.38 0.64
N ASP A 275 -2.69 -5.27 0.48
CA ASP A 275 -2.10 -3.94 0.53
C ASP A 275 -3.11 -2.92 1.05
N GLN A 276 -2.60 -1.85 1.64
CA GLN A 276 -3.38 -0.65 1.95
C GLN A 276 -3.44 0.22 0.70
N ILE A 277 -4.63 0.72 0.37
CA ILE A 277 -4.85 1.57 -0.80
C ILE A 277 -5.00 3.03 -0.41
N VAL A 278 -4.81 3.92 -1.38
CA VAL A 278 -5.01 5.35 -1.19
C VAL A 278 -6.33 5.81 -1.81
N PRO A 279 -6.91 6.93 -1.34
CA PRO A 279 -8.13 7.48 -1.91
C PRO A 279 -7.90 8.16 -3.25
N ILE A 280 -9.00 8.52 -3.92
CA ILE A 280 -9.05 9.12 -5.27
C ILE A 280 -8.12 10.34 -5.44
N GLN A 281 -7.93 11.15 -4.40
CA GLN A 281 -7.08 12.34 -4.46
C GLN A 281 -5.57 12.02 -4.54
N ASN A 282 -5.17 10.80 -4.24
CA ASN A 282 -3.78 10.35 -4.22
C ASN A 282 -3.46 9.32 -5.30
N ILE A 283 -4.36 9.13 -6.27
CA ILE A 283 -4.12 8.38 -7.50
C ILE A 283 -3.89 9.33 -8.68
N GLY A 284 -3.50 8.81 -9.82
CA GLY A 284 -3.20 9.61 -11.00
C GLY A 284 -3.59 8.96 -12.33
N HIS A 285 -2.98 9.44 -13.38
CA HIS A 285 -3.27 9.04 -14.76
C HIS A 285 -2.07 8.42 -15.50
N GLU A 286 -0.89 8.37 -14.87
CA GLU A 286 0.34 7.79 -15.42
C GLU A 286 1.02 6.88 -14.40
N TYR A 287 1.44 5.70 -14.86
CA TYR A 287 2.03 4.65 -14.02
C TYR A 287 3.17 3.93 -14.75
N ILE A 288 4.18 3.50 -14.01
CA ILE A 288 5.23 2.59 -14.48
C ILE A 288 5.23 1.35 -13.58
N PHE A 289 5.03 0.20 -14.19
CA PHE A 289 5.08 -1.11 -13.55
C PHE A 289 6.41 -1.77 -13.87
N ILE A 290 6.96 -2.51 -12.91
CA ILE A 290 8.24 -3.24 -13.07
C ILE A 290 7.97 -4.72 -12.95
N ARG A 291 8.29 -5.48 -13.99
CA ARG A 291 8.24 -6.92 -14.00
C ARG A 291 9.19 -7.51 -12.94
N THR A 292 8.70 -8.45 -12.16
CA THR A 292 9.52 -9.24 -11.25
C THR A 292 10.03 -10.52 -11.92
N GLU A 293 9.98 -11.68 -11.32
CA GLU A 293 10.54 -12.93 -11.86
C GLU A 293 9.46 -13.93 -12.31
N GLY A 294 8.19 -13.50 -12.29
CA GLY A 294 7.04 -14.33 -12.67
C GLY A 294 6.90 -14.54 -14.17
N ASP A 295 6.05 -15.51 -14.55
CA ASP A 295 5.58 -15.63 -15.93
C ASP A 295 4.47 -14.61 -16.24
N ASP A 296 4.12 -14.48 -17.53
CA ASP A 296 3.15 -13.49 -18.01
C ASP A 296 1.77 -13.65 -17.35
N SER A 297 1.40 -14.83 -16.91
CA SER A 297 0.10 -15.07 -16.27
C SER A 297 0.02 -14.56 -14.82
N ARG A 298 1.15 -14.19 -14.20
CA ARG A 298 1.26 -13.72 -12.80
C ARG A 298 1.67 -12.25 -12.70
N GLU A 299 2.42 -11.75 -13.68
CA GLU A 299 2.88 -10.36 -13.77
C GLU A 299 1.77 -9.45 -14.38
N ASN A 300 0.60 -9.51 -13.81
CA ASN A 300 -0.56 -8.79 -14.33
C ASN A 300 -0.68 -7.38 -13.74
N VAL A 301 -1.26 -6.47 -14.51
CA VAL A 301 -1.63 -5.14 -14.03
C VAL A 301 -3.15 -5.04 -14.02
N ILE A 302 -3.72 -4.53 -12.93
CA ILE A 302 -5.14 -4.26 -12.80
C ILE A 302 -5.33 -2.75 -12.72
N LEU A 303 -6.17 -2.20 -13.58
CA LEU A 303 -6.58 -0.81 -13.52
C LEU A 303 -8.08 -0.73 -13.31
N VAL A 304 -8.51 0.09 -12.34
CA VAL A 304 -9.93 0.35 -12.07
C VAL A 304 -10.21 1.82 -12.33
N ALA A 305 -11.14 2.09 -13.22
CA ALA A 305 -11.56 3.46 -13.55
C ALA A 305 -12.53 4.01 -12.50
N ASP A 306 -12.46 5.33 -12.25
CA ASP A 306 -13.42 6.04 -11.40
C ASP A 306 -14.33 6.98 -12.21
N VAL A 307 -14.02 7.22 -13.47
CA VAL A 307 -14.73 8.14 -14.36
C VAL A 307 -15.16 7.38 -15.63
N ASP A 308 -16.40 7.64 -16.09
CA ASP A 308 -16.90 7.06 -17.34
C ASP A 308 -16.09 7.52 -18.54
N GLY A 309 -15.82 6.60 -19.46
CA GLY A 309 -15.07 6.88 -20.68
C GLY A 309 -13.56 7.03 -20.46
N THR A 310 -13.02 6.44 -19.41
CA THR A 310 -11.57 6.39 -19.17
C THR A 310 -10.87 5.50 -20.20
N GLU A 311 -10.05 6.10 -21.04
CA GLU A 311 -9.27 5.42 -22.09
C GLU A 311 -7.90 4.99 -21.54
N ILE A 312 -7.55 3.73 -21.73
CA ILE A 312 -6.27 3.14 -21.28
C ILE A 312 -5.33 2.98 -22.47
N TYR A 313 -4.12 3.49 -22.31
CA TYR A 313 -3.04 3.40 -23.29
C TYR A 313 -1.80 2.73 -22.69
N ILE A 314 -1.17 1.82 -23.44
CA ILE A 314 0.03 1.10 -23.02
C ILE A 314 1.22 1.59 -23.85
N SER A 315 2.32 1.93 -23.18
CA SER A 315 3.58 2.34 -23.80
C SER A 315 3.38 3.49 -24.83
N ASN A 316 3.71 3.26 -26.09
CA ASN A 316 3.59 4.23 -27.18
C ASN A 316 2.23 4.18 -27.92
N ASP A 317 1.24 3.47 -27.42
CA ASP A 317 -0.03 3.34 -28.10
C ASP A 317 -0.70 4.71 -28.34
N THR A 318 -1.20 4.90 -29.55
CA THR A 318 -1.95 6.11 -29.98
C THR A 318 -3.45 5.88 -30.03
N THR A 319 -3.87 4.63 -29.92
CA THR A 319 -5.28 4.22 -29.77
C THR A 319 -5.45 3.55 -28.42
N PRO A 320 -6.57 3.74 -27.74
CA PRO A 320 -6.77 3.11 -26.46
C PRO A 320 -6.82 1.58 -26.60
N THR A 321 -6.17 0.88 -25.68
CA THR A 321 -6.28 -0.58 -25.52
C THR A 321 -7.70 -0.96 -25.07
N GLU A 322 -8.28 -0.14 -24.19
CA GLU A 322 -9.64 -0.34 -23.64
C GLU A 322 -10.22 1.03 -23.26
N THR A 323 -11.56 1.11 -23.15
CA THR A 323 -12.28 2.25 -22.59
C THR A 323 -13.18 1.74 -21.47
N LEU A 324 -13.03 2.27 -20.27
CA LEU A 324 -13.69 1.84 -19.05
C LEU A 324 -14.67 2.88 -18.56
N ASN A 325 -15.79 2.44 -18.00
CA ASN A 325 -16.68 3.29 -17.21
C ASN A 325 -16.32 3.20 -15.71
N ALA A 326 -16.86 4.10 -14.91
CA ALA A 326 -16.63 4.14 -13.47
C ALA A 326 -16.94 2.79 -12.80
N GLY A 327 -15.96 2.23 -12.08
CA GLY A 327 -16.02 0.93 -11.44
C GLY A 327 -15.73 -0.26 -12.37
N GLU A 328 -15.54 -0.03 -13.66
CA GLU A 328 -15.03 -1.08 -14.56
C GLU A 328 -13.51 -1.19 -14.43
N PHE A 329 -12.98 -2.35 -14.81
CA PHE A 329 -11.55 -2.66 -14.70
C PHE A 329 -11.04 -3.43 -15.91
N ILE A 330 -9.74 -3.34 -16.12
CA ILE A 330 -8.99 -4.16 -17.08
C ILE A 330 -7.89 -4.92 -16.35
N ILE A 331 -7.63 -6.14 -16.78
CA ILE A 331 -6.42 -6.90 -16.40
C ILE A 331 -5.52 -6.96 -17.63
N ILE A 332 -4.34 -6.38 -17.51
CA ILE A 332 -3.30 -6.36 -18.55
C ILE A 332 -2.30 -7.46 -18.18
N GLU A 333 -2.12 -8.44 -19.08
CA GLU A 333 -1.21 -9.56 -18.83
C GLU A 333 0.28 -9.17 -18.99
N GLY A 334 1.16 -9.96 -18.41
CA GLY A 334 2.59 -9.71 -18.37
C GLY A 334 3.31 -9.73 -19.72
N ASP A 335 2.65 -10.19 -20.80
CA ASP A 335 3.15 -10.11 -22.19
C ASP A 335 3.24 -8.66 -22.72
N LYS A 336 2.66 -7.69 -22.02
CA LYS A 336 2.69 -6.26 -22.38
C LYS A 336 3.86 -5.49 -21.79
N TYR A 337 4.65 -6.11 -20.89
CA TYR A 337 5.93 -5.53 -20.51
C TYR A 337 6.88 -5.43 -21.71
N ASP A 338 7.79 -4.47 -21.70
CA ASP A 338 8.78 -4.24 -22.77
C ASP A 338 9.88 -5.31 -22.86
N GLY A 339 9.73 -6.38 -22.12
CA GLY A 339 10.60 -7.55 -22.09
C GLY A 339 10.12 -8.61 -21.11
N SER A 340 10.70 -9.80 -21.19
CA SER A 340 10.37 -10.93 -20.31
C SER A 340 11.31 -11.09 -19.12
N SER A 341 12.35 -10.25 -19.03
CA SER A 341 13.31 -10.27 -17.91
C SER A 341 12.82 -9.45 -16.73
N SER A 342 13.27 -9.82 -15.55
CA SER A 342 13.12 -9.01 -14.34
C SER A 342 13.68 -7.60 -14.56
N GLY A 343 12.95 -6.58 -14.10
CA GLY A 343 13.28 -5.17 -14.32
C GLY A 343 12.70 -4.56 -15.60
N ALA A 344 12.13 -5.36 -16.51
CA ALA A 344 11.39 -4.82 -17.66
C ALA A 344 10.20 -3.97 -17.18
N SER A 345 9.82 -2.97 -17.96
CA SER A 345 8.79 -2.01 -17.57
C SER A 345 7.54 -2.08 -18.46
N MET A 346 6.42 -1.62 -17.90
CA MET A 346 5.20 -1.31 -18.63
C MET A 346 4.74 0.09 -18.21
N TYR A 347 4.72 1.01 -19.14
CA TYR A 347 4.12 2.33 -18.93
C TYR A 347 2.66 2.30 -19.32
N VAL A 348 1.81 2.82 -18.45
CA VAL A 348 0.37 2.95 -18.71
C VAL A 348 -0.07 4.37 -18.41
N ARG A 349 -0.93 4.89 -19.25
CA ARG A 349 -1.55 6.20 -19.05
C ARG A 349 -3.02 6.19 -19.46
N THR A 350 -3.75 7.17 -18.96
CA THR A 350 -5.07 7.53 -19.49
C THR A 350 -4.97 8.75 -20.40
N GLN A 351 -6.10 9.30 -20.83
CA GLN A 351 -6.15 10.53 -21.65
C GLN A 351 -5.84 11.82 -20.88
N GLY A 352 -5.58 11.76 -19.56
CA GLY A 352 -5.14 12.90 -18.74
C GLY A 352 -5.69 12.90 -17.32
N ASP A 353 -5.33 13.93 -16.54
CA ASP A 353 -5.58 14.08 -15.10
C ASP A 353 -7.05 13.94 -14.67
N SER A 354 -7.99 14.28 -15.54
CA SER A 354 -9.44 14.15 -15.27
C SER A 354 -9.95 12.70 -15.30
N TYR A 355 -9.08 11.75 -15.61
CA TYR A 355 -9.40 10.33 -15.76
C TYR A 355 -8.42 9.46 -14.94
N PRO A 356 -8.35 9.67 -13.63
CA PRO A 356 -7.46 8.88 -12.79
C PRO A 356 -7.92 7.42 -12.70
N VAL A 357 -6.97 6.52 -12.43
CA VAL A 357 -7.23 5.10 -12.22
C VAL A 357 -6.56 4.58 -10.97
N PHE A 358 -7.21 3.65 -10.28
CA PHE A 358 -6.59 2.87 -9.23
C PHE A 358 -5.76 1.75 -9.85
N ALA A 359 -4.47 1.69 -9.54
CA ALA A 359 -3.52 0.81 -10.19
C ALA A 359 -2.96 -0.24 -9.23
N TYR A 360 -3.04 -1.50 -9.62
CA TYR A 360 -2.55 -2.66 -8.86
C TYR A 360 -1.64 -3.49 -9.75
N GLN A 361 -0.56 -3.98 -9.18
CA GLN A 361 0.38 -4.85 -9.89
C GLN A 361 0.45 -6.21 -9.22
N GLY A 362 0.15 -7.27 -9.98
CA GLY A 362 0.52 -8.63 -9.65
C GLY A 362 2.00 -8.81 -9.88
N VAL A 363 2.65 -9.49 -8.97
CA VAL A 363 4.07 -9.82 -9.02
C VAL A 363 4.27 -11.31 -8.82
N GLY A 364 5.28 -11.87 -9.43
CA GLY A 364 5.59 -13.29 -9.35
C GLY A 364 7.05 -13.59 -9.09
N GLY A 365 7.30 -14.70 -8.39
CA GLY A 365 8.64 -15.26 -8.27
C GLY A 365 8.88 -16.41 -9.25
N PRO A 366 10.05 -17.06 -9.18
CA PRO A 366 10.42 -18.14 -10.08
C PRO A 366 9.56 -19.40 -9.90
N ALA A 367 9.02 -19.63 -8.70
CA ALA A 367 8.12 -20.75 -8.45
C ALA A 367 6.65 -20.32 -8.63
N THR A 368 5.81 -21.21 -9.13
CA THR A 368 4.39 -20.93 -9.41
C THR A 368 3.60 -20.39 -8.21
N PRO A 369 3.81 -20.84 -6.95
CA PRO A 369 3.11 -20.27 -5.81
C PRO A 369 3.62 -18.90 -5.37
N ASN A 370 4.81 -18.45 -5.81
CA ASN A 370 5.27 -17.12 -5.45
C ASN A 370 4.48 -16.06 -6.20
N GLN A 371 3.51 -15.47 -5.54
CA GLN A 371 2.67 -14.41 -6.07
C GLN A 371 2.42 -13.35 -5.01
N GLY A 372 2.26 -12.12 -5.44
CA GLY A 372 1.93 -10.99 -4.58
C GLY A 372 1.15 -9.94 -5.36
N MET A 373 0.73 -8.91 -4.68
CA MET A 373 0.07 -7.76 -5.29
C MET A 373 0.50 -6.49 -4.59
N PHE A 374 0.75 -5.44 -5.36
CA PHE A 374 1.06 -4.10 -4.87
C PHE A 374 0.00 -3.12 -5.34
N PHE A 375 -0.35 -2.16 -4.50
CA PHE A 375 -1.03 -0.95 -4.93
C PHE A 375 0.04 0.06 -5.36
N VAL A 376 -0.02 0.50 -6.62
CA VAL A 376 1.08 1.22 -7.29
C VAL A 376 0.85 2.72 -7.23
N PRO A 377 1.85 3.52 -6.84
CA PRO A 377 1.75 4.98 -6.88
C PRO A 377 1.74 5.51 -8.32
N PRO A 378 1.00 6.61 -8.58
CA PRO A 378 1.11 7.32 -9.85
C PRO A 378 2.47 8.04 -9.96
N LEU A 379 2.88 8.36 -11.18
CA LEU A 379 3.98 9.30 -11.38
C LEU A 379 3.58 10.69 -10.89
N SER A 380 4.47 11.33 -10.11
CA SER A 380 4.25 12.64 -9.52
C SER A 380 5.58 13.38 -9.38
N GLU A 381 5.61 14.65 -9.74
CA GLU A 381 6.79 15.52 -9.54
C GLU A 381 7.09 15.74 -8.05
N ASP A 382 6.15 15.40 -7.16
CA ASP A 382 6.29 15.50 -5.71
C ASP A 382 6.68 14.15 -5.07
N ALA A 383 7.11 13.15 -5.86
CA ALA A 383 7.58 11.87 -5.31
C ALA A 383 8.87 12.07 -4.49
N GLN A 384 9.03 11.24 -3.47
CA GLN A 384 10.21 11.27 -2.61
C GLN A 384 11.48 10.93 -3.42
N ASP A 385 12.61 11.50 -3.01
CA ASP A 385 13.95 11.25 -3.54
C ASP A 385 14.79 10.33 -2.63
N ASP A 386 14.33 10.08 -1.40
CA ASP A 386 15.09 9.32 -0.40
C ASP A 386 14.19 8.36 0.39
N ILE A 387 14.62 7.12 0.51
CA ILE A 387 14.04 6.10 1.38
C ILE A 387 15.11 5.62 2.34
N ASP A 388 15.01 6.09 3.55
CA ASP A 388 15.88 5.70 4.63
C ASP A 388 15.30 4.52 5.41
N ASN A 389 15.46 3.32 4.92
CA ASN A 389 15.30 2.12 5.72
C ASN A 389 14.05 1.27 5.51
N ILE A 390 14.11 0.38 4.53
CA ILE A 390 13.25 -0.81 4.50
C ILE A 390 13.80 -1.80 5.54
N ALA A 391 13.19 -1.81 6.72
CA ALA A 391 13.68 -2.60 7.86
C ALA A 391 13.73 -4.09 7.55
N GLN A 392 14.87 -4.72 7.77
CA GLN A 392 15.08 -6.17 7.66
C GLN A 392 14.38 -6.78 6.44
N ILE A 393 14.71 -6.29 5.24
CA ILE A 393 14.00 -6.64 3.99
C ILE A 393 13.81 -8.15 3.84
N HIS A 394 14.78 -8.95 4.26
CA HIS A 394 14.84 -10.40 4.11
C HIS A 394 14.18 -11.19 5.25
N LYS A 395 13.45 -10.54 6.16
CA LYS A 395 12.88 -11.20 7.35
C LYS A 395 11.37 -11.05 7.47
N ILE A 396 10.73 -12.13 7.92
CA ILE A 396 9.46 -12.11 8.61
C ILE A 396 9.68 -12.92 9.90
N GLY A 397 9.89 -12.23 11.02
CA GLY A 397 10.26 -12.89 12.27
C GLY A 397 11.49 -13.77 12.14
N SER A 398 11.33 -15.07 12.43
CA SER A 398 12.40 -16.07 12.32
C SER A 398 12.65 -16.54 10.88
N GLU A 399 11.70 -16.33 9.96
CA GLU A 399 11.82 -16.78 8.59
C GLU A 399 12.76 -15.86 7.79
N THR A 400 13.54 -16.49 6.91
CA THR A 400 14.46 -15.78 6.00
C THR A 400 14.01 -15.93 4.57
N LEU A 401 13.82 -14.80 3.91
CA LEU A 401 13.43 -14.69 2.52
C LEU A 401 14.56 -14.09 1.69
N SER A 402 14.58 -14.31 0.40
CA SER A 402 15.48 -13.59 -0.52
C SER A 402 14.86 -12.24 -0.86
N GLY A 403 15.51 -11.17 -0.42
CA GLY A 403 15.04 -9.80 -0.61
C GLY A 403 15.31 -9.27 -2.02
N ARG A 404 14.34 -8.54 -2.57
CA ARG A 404 14.42 -7.84 -3.87
C ARG A 404 13.84 -6.46 -3.75
N VAL A 405 14.46 -5.52 -4.47
CA VAL A 405 13.96 -4.14 -4.61
C VAL A 405 13.79 -3.83 -6.10
N SER A 406 12.63 -3.31 -6.45
CA SER A 406 12.31 -2.78 -7.78
C SER A 406 12.27 -1.25 -7.70
N ILE A 407 12.96 -0.57 -8.60
CA ILE A 407 13.16 0.88 -8.57
C ILE A 407 12.76 1.50 -9.91
N VAL A 408 11.89 2.54 -9.84
CA VAL A 408 11.64 3.49 -10.94
C VAL A 408 12.27 4.81 -10.56
N TYR A 409 12.99 5.46 -11.47
CA TYR A 409 13.68 6.71 -11.22
C TYR A 409 13.82 7.56 -12.49
N LYS A 410 14.06 8.86 -12.34
CA LYS A 410 14.32 9.80 -13.46
C LYS A 410 15.59 9.45 -14.19
N ASP A 411 15.55 9.48 -15.53
CA ASP A 411 16.76 9.30 -16.33
C ASP A 411 17.76 10.45 -16.10
N GLY A 412 18.95 10.08 -15.69
CA GLY A 412 20.01 11.02 -15.31
C GLY A 412 20.20 11.18 -13.81
N ALA A 413 19.22 10.74 -13.00
CA ALA A 413 19.38 10.74 -11.55
C ALA A 413 20.46 9.76 -11.09
N THR A 414 21.11 10.10 -10.01
CA THR A 414 22.08 9.24 -9.33
C THR A 414 21.35 8.41 -8.29
N ILE A 415 21.47 7.08 -8.37
CA ILE A 415 20.85 6.17 -7.42
C ILE A 415 21.93 5.52 -6.55
N GLU A 416 21.71 5.55 -5.25
CA GLU A 416 22.49 4.83 -4.25
C GLU A 416 21.59 3.82 -3.52
N VAL A 417 22.09 2.60 -3.35
CA VAL A 417 21.44 1.57 -2.53
C VAL A 417 22.45 1.09 -1.50
N ASN A 418 22.05 1.08 -0.24
CA ASN A 418 22.89 0.63 0.85
C ASN A 418 22.19 -0.50 1.62
N THR A 419 22.97 -1.48 2.08
CA THR A 419 22.52 -2.49 3.04
C THR A 419 23.07 -2.18 4.41
N GLY A 420 22.23 -2.20 5.44
CA GLY A 420 22.60 -1.94 6.82
C GLY A 420 22.47 -3.18 7.69
N GLU A 421 23.42 -3.34 8.61
CA GLU A 421 23.37 -4.37 9.63
C GLU A 421 24.06 -3.94 10.93
N LYS A 422 23.64 -4.54 12.03
CA LYS A 422 24.24 -4.30 13.36
C LYS A 422 25.28 -5.37 13.64
N VAL A 423 26.58 -5.02 13.55
CA VAL A 423 27.70 -5.92 13.82
C VAL A 423 28.43 -5.48 15.10
N GLY A 424 28.50 -6.37 16.09
CA GLY A 424 29.20 -6.07 17.34
C GLY A 424 28.63 -4.90 18.14
N GLY A 425 27.34 -4.60 17.96
CA GLY A 425 26.66 -3.49 18.62
C GLY A 425 26.77 -2.15 17.90
N THR A 426 27.54 -2.07 16.80
CA THR A 426 27.65 -0.89 15.94
C THR A 426 26.86 -1.14 14.66
N TYR A 427 26.05 -0.17 14.26
CA TYR A 427 25.31 -0.20 13.02
C TYR A 427 26.14 0.42 11.88
N SER A 428 26.08 -0.19 10.69
CA SER A 428 26.81 0.31 9.52
C SER A 428 26.07 0.02 8.23
N TYR A 429 26.09 0.97 7.31
CA TYR A 429 25.61 0.80 5.94
C TYR A 429 26.77 0.52 4.99
N THR A 430 26.55 -0.40 4.07
CA THR A 430 27.50 -0.78 3.03
C THR A 430 26.84 -0.57 1.67
N PRO A 431 27.48 0.20 0.75
CA PRO A 431 26.97 0.41 -0.59
C PRO A 431 26.84 -0.91 -1.37
N VAL A 432 25.73 -1.06 -2.08
CA VAL A 432 25.52 -2.16 -3.04
C VAL A 432 26.19 -1.79 -4.36
N ASP A 433 26.96 -2.71 -4.94
CA ASP A 433 27.56 -2.50 -6.26
C ASP A 433 26.48 -2.61 -7.35
N LEU A 434 26.12 -1.47 -7.93
CA LEU A 434 25.13 -1.36 -9.01
C LEU A 434 25.74 -1.51 -10.42
N SER A 435 27.06 -1.61 -10.55
CA SER A 435 27.74 -1.61 -11.86
C SER A 435 27.37 -2.78 -12.79
N GLY A 436 26.91 -3.90 -12.22
CA GLY A 436 26.46 -5.07 -12.95
C GLY A 436 24.95 -5.15 -13.21
N ILE A 437 24.18 -4.14 -12.74
CA ILE A 437 22.73 -4.17 -12.84
C ILE A 437 22.27 -3.52 -14.15
N THR A 438 21.46 -4.25 -14.90
CA THR A 438 20.89 -3.75 -16.15
C THR A 438 19.76 -2.76 -15.85
N THR A 439 19.88 -1.55 -16.39
CA THR A 439 18.84 -0.54 -16.37
C THR A 439 18.03 -0.59 -17.66
N ASN A 440 16.72 -0.41 -17.56
CA ASN A 440 15.83 -0.39 -18.71
C ASN A 440 15.23 1.01 -18.87
N THR A 441 15.21 1.52 -20.11
CA THR A 441 14.51 2.77 -20.43
C THR A 441 13.03 2.45 -20.64
N VAL A 442 12.15 3.24 -20.04
CA VAL A 442 10.71 3.01 -20.11
C VAL A 442 10.15 3.40 -21.49
N ILE A 443 9.62 2.42 -22.22
CA ILE A 443 8.97 2.66 -23.52
C ILE A 443 7.68 3.48 -23.29
N GLY A 444 7.56 4.61 -24.00
CA GLY A 444 6.43 5.54 -23.85
C GLY A 444 6.68 6.65 -22.82
N LYS A 445 7.67 6.50 -21.93
CA LYS A 445 8.08 7.51 -20.96
C LYS A 445 9.61 7.57 -20.82
N PRO A 446 10.35 7.97 -21.85
CA PRO A 446 11.82 7.84 -21.92
C PRO A 446 12.58 8.69 -20.89
N GLY A 447 11.90 9.58 -20.17
CA GLY A 447 12.47 10.31 -19.01
C GLY A 447 12.60 9.47 -17.76
N TYR A 448 12.25 8.17 -17.78
CA TYR A 448 12.37 7.27 -16.64
C TYR A 448 13.13 6.00 -16.99
N LYS A 449 13.75 5.43 -15.98
CA LYS A 449 14.42 4.13 -16.01
C LYS A 449 13.95 3.23 -14.91
N THR A 450 14.14 1.93 -15.12
CA THR A 450 13.82 0.89 -14.12
C THR A 450 14.97 -0.09 -13.97
N TYR A 451 15.07 -0.67 -12.78
CA TYR A 451 15.87 -1.87 -12.54
C TYR A 451 15.39 -2.64 -11.31
N GLN A 452 15.89 -3.86 -11.16
CA GLN A 452 15.64 -4.69 -9.99
C GLN A 452 16.96 -5.20 -9.42
N ILE A 453 17.07 -5.17 -8.10
CA ILE A 453 18.20 -5.71 -7.35
C ILE A 453 17.70 -6.90 -6.55
N SER A 454 18.39 -8.03 -6.64
CA SER A 454 18.07 -9.28 -5.93
C SER A 454 19.14 -9.64 -4.91
N GLY A 455 18.79 -10.49 -3.94
CA GLY A 455 19.72 -11.01 -2.95
C GLY A 455 20.07 -10.00 -1.85
N LEU A 456 19.19 -9.03 -1.59
CA LEU A 456 19.38 -8.04 -0.55
C LEU A 456 19.04 -8.60 0.84
N GLU A 457 19.88 -8.28 1.81
CA GLU A 457 19.73 -8.65 3.22
C GLU A 457 19.94 -7.42 4.11
N GLY A 458 19.39 -7.45 5.33
CA GLY A 458 19.50 -6.35 6.29
C GLY A 458 18.49 -5.26 6.06
N ASP A 459 18.83 -4.06 6.49
CA ASP A 459 18.04 -2.85 6.33
C ASP A 459 18.49 -2.15 5.05
N ILE A 460 17.54 -1.70 4.24
CA ILE A 460 17.85 -1.15 2.91
C ILE A 460 17.56 0.34 2.88
N GLN A 461 18.55 1.11 2.46
CA GLN A 461 18.38 2.52 2.07
C GLN A 461 18.44 2.62 0.54
N VAL A 462 17.56 3.44 -0.03
CA VAL A 462 17.57 3.80 -1.45
C VAL A 462 17.51 5.32 -1.55
N LYS A 463 18.48 5.94 -2.18
CA LYS A 463 18.60 7.39 -2.33
C LYS A 463 18.69 7.77 -3.79
N SER A 464 18.10 8.91 -4.12
CA SER A 464 18.16 9.53 -5.44
C SER A 464 18.37 11.04 -5.30
N ASP A 465 18.83 11.69 -6.33
CA ASP A 465 18.85 13.16 -6.44
C ASP A 465 17.64 13.69 -7.24
N ASP A 466 16.66 12.83 -7.53
CA ASP A 466 15.38 13.14 -8.20
C ASP A 466 14.33 12.10 -7.84
N GLU A 467 13.11 12.19 -8.36
CA GLU A 467 11.97 11.29 -8.10
C GLU A 467 12.34 9.81 -8.03
N LEU A 468 11.83 9.13 -7.00
CA LEU A 468 12.11 7.75 -6.69
C LEU A 468 10.83 6.99 -6.31
N TYR A 469 10.66 5.80 -6.89
CA TYR A 469 9.59 4.85 -6.55
C TYR A 469 10.22 3.50 -6.23
N VAL A 470 9.93 2.97 -5.04
CA VAL A 470 10.57 1.74 -4.56
C VAL A 470 9.51 0.75 -4.07
N ALA A 471 9.56 -0.45 -4.64
CA ALA A 471 8.84 -1.60 -4.15
C ALA A 471 9.82 -2.70 -3.74
N TYR A 472 9.44 -3.52 -2.77
CA TYR A 472 10.18 -4.72 -2.42
C TYR A 472 9.33 -5.96 -2.61
N PHE A 473 9.95 -7.08 -2.98
CA PHE A 473 9.32 -8.38 -3.14
C PHE A 473 10.28 -9.47 -2.65
N ASN A 474 9.84 -10.27 -1.72
CA ASN A 474 10.66 -11.28 -1.05
C ASN A 474 10.10 -12.67 -1.30
N ILE A 475 10.98 -13.65 -1.40
CA ILE A 475 10.63 -15.02 -1.74
C ILE A 475 11.35 -15.98 -0.80
N SER A 476 10.63 -16.98 -0.30
CA SER A 476 11.17 -18.14 0.42
C SER A 476 10.41 -19.40 0.03
N GLY A 477 11.03 -20.28 -0.75
CA GLY A 477 10.36 -21.49 -1.22
C GLY A 477 9.09 -21.18 -2.00
N ALA A 478 7.92 -21.48 -1.43
CA ALA A 478 6.61 -21.19 -2.04
C ALA A 478 5.98 -19.89 -1.54
N ALA A 479 6.50 -19.30 -0.47
CA ALA A 479 5.97 -18.08 0.12
C ALA A 479 6.56 -16.83 -0.53
N SER A 480 5.77 -15.77 -0.59
CA SER A 480 6.22 -14.46 -1.05
C SER A 480 5.52 -13.33 -0.30
N SER A 481 6.18 -12.19 -0.21
CA SER A 481 5.64 -11.00 0.46
C SER A 481 6.26 -9.74 -0.11
N GLY A 482 5.53 -8.63 -0.11
CA GLY A 482 6.08 -7.37 -0.57
C GLY A 482 5.06 -6.25 -0.60
N GLY A 483 5.49 -5.07 -1.05
CA GLY A 483 4.66 -3.89 -1.19
C GLY A 483 5.44 -2.69 -1.71
N PHE A 484 4.75 -1.62 -2.09
CA PHE A 484 5.38 -0.35 -2.34
C PHE A 484 5.77 0.33 -1.03
N TYR A 485 7.04 0.67 -0.92
CA TYR A 485 7.62 1.30 0.27
C TYR A 485 7.70 2.82 0.14
N ALA A 486 7.83 3.34 -1.07
CA ALA A 486 7.75 4.76 -1.36
C ALA A 486 7.20 5.06 -2.74
N GLY A 487 6.67 6.26 -2.92
CA GLY A 487 6.14 6.77 -4.18
C GLY A 487 4.76 7.40 -4.07
N PHE A 488 4.06 7.26 -2.93
CA PHE A 488 2.84 8.03 -2.71
C PHE A 488 3.23 9.42 -2.22
N ALA A 489 3.29 10.33 -3.17
CA ALA A 489 3.60 11.72 -2.93
C ALA A 489 2.51 12.42 -2.14
N THR A 490 2.90 13.49 -1.50
CA THR A 490 2.01 14.49 -0.93
C THR A 490 1.49 15.36 -2.06
N PRO A 491 0.17 15.56 -2.22
CA PRO A 491 -0.29 16.61 -3.13
C PRO A 491 0.32 17.94 -2.69
N PRO A 492 0.76 18.80 -3.61
CA PRO A 492 1.37 20.05 -3.24
C PRO A 492 0.39 20.86 -2.40
N ALA A 493 0.69 21.03 -1.14
CA ALA A 493 0.09 22.09 -0.37
C ALA A 493 0.47 23.38 -1.10
N ALA A 494 -0.53 24.17 -1.53
CA ALA A 494 -0.33 25.40 -2.26
C ALA A 494 0.91 26.14 -1.75
N ALA A 495 1.98 26.08 -2.52
CA ALA A 495 3.20 26.85 -2.51
C ALA A 495 3.54 27.60 -1.21
N ILE A 496 3.94 26.97 -0.18
CA ILE A 496 4.83 27.30 0.94
C ILE A 496 4.68 26.13 1.96
N SER A 497 5.01 24.93 1.58
CA SER A 497 5.39 23.94 2.56
C SER A 497 6.90 23.73 2.39
N LEU A 498 7.65 24.19 3.35
CA LEU A 498 8.88 23.52 3.67
C LEU A 498 8.42 22.06 3.97
N ASP A 499 8.63 21.16 3.05
CA ASP A 499 8.41 19.73 3.30
C ASP A 499 9.55 19.20 4.18
N LEU A 500 9.46 19.54 5.45
CA LEU A 500 10.42 19.17 6.47
C LEU A 500 10.25 17.70 6.88
N GLU A 501 9.11 17.11 6.55
CA GLU A 501 8.86 15.69 6.81
C GLU A 501 9.60 14.79 5.80
N SER A 502 9.72 15.20 4.54
CA SER A 502 10.46 14.45 3.53
C SER A 502 11.97 14.46 3.76
N LEU A 503 12.48 15.42 4.51
CA LEU A 503 13.89 15.53 4.85
C LEU A 503 14.28 14.73 6.10
N GLY A 504 13.34 13.99 6.70
CA GLY A 504 13.60 13.20 7.90
C GLY A 504 13.92 14.04 9.14
N ALA A 505 13.62 15.32 9.13
CA ALA A 505 13.81 16.20 10.27
C ALA A 505 12.54 16.24 11.14
N CYS A 506 12.70 16.05 12.43
CA CYS A 506 11.65 16.35 13.39
C CYS A 506 11.56 17.86 13.60
N VAL A 507 10.36 18.41 13.49
CA VAL A 507 10.10 19.84 13.69
C VAL A 507 9.14 20.00 14.86
N GLU A 508 9.58 20.72 15.88
CA GLU A 508 8.75 21.07 17.02
C GLU A 508 8.40 22.56 16.99
N PHE A 509 7.16 22.88 17.29
CA PHE A 509 6.75 24.26 17.53
C PHE A 509 6.97 24.60 19.00
N ASP A 510 7.84 25.59 19.27
CA ASP A 510 8.00 26.13 20.62
C ASP A 510 6.90 27.19 20.88
N PRO A 511 5.90 26.89 21.71
CA PRO A 511 4.83 27.84 22.00
C PRO A 511 5.29 29.03 22.84
N VAL A 512 6.49 29.03 23.39
CA VAL A 512 7.03 30.11 24.22
C VAL A 512 7.78 31.14 23.36
N SER A 513 8.57 30.70 22.39
CA SER A 513 9.28 31.59 21.46
C SER A 513 8.45 31.92 20.22
N GLY A 514 7.49 31.06 19.85
CA GLY A 514 6.74 31.17 18.59
C GLY A 514 7.53 30.71 17.38
N ASP A 515 8.66 30.04 17.59
CA ASP A 515 9.56 29.55 16.56
C ASP A 515 9.40 28.04 16.36
N TYR A 516 9.80 27.55 15.18
CA TYR A 516 9.96 26.11 14.92
C TYR A 516 11.37 25.69 15.29
N VAL A 517 11.49 24.69 16.14
CA VAL A 517 12.76 24.07 16.52
C VAL A 517 13.01 22.86 15.63
N PHE A 518 14.12 22.89 14.91
CA PHE A 518 14.54 21.79 14.04
C PHE A 518 15.54 20.92 14.80
N ASN A 519 15.17 19.67 15.02
CA ASN A 519 16.06 18.67 15.59
C ASN A 519 16.62 17.82 14.45
N GLY A 520 17.84 18.14 14.02
CA GLY A 520 18.57 17.41 12.99
C GLY A 520 19.83 18.16 12.53
N ASP A 521 20.93 17.44 12.41
CA ASP A 521 22.20 17.99 11.91
C ASP A 521 22.17 18.11 10.38
N GLY A 522 21.90 19.30 9.87
CA GLY A 522 22.15 19.56 8.46
C GLY A 522 21.24 20.52 7.72
N PHE A 523 20.26 21.10 8.36
CA PHE A 523 19.40 22.07 7.70
C PHE A 523 20.12 23.40 7.47
N LYS A 524 20.40 23.75 6.21
CA LYS A 524 20.78 25.12 5.82
C LYS A 524 19.59 25.75 5.11
N MET A 525 18.90 26.68 5.78
CA MET A 525 17.99 27.58 5.07
C MET A 525 18.85 28.45 4.13
N ASN A 526 18.73 28.24 2.84
CA ASN A 526 19.16 29.23 1.86
C ASN A 526 18.09 30.33 1.87
N ASN A 527 18.41 31.47 2.48
CA ASN A 527 17.59 32.64 2.36
C ASN A 527 17.69 33.13 0.90
N PRO A 528 16.62 33.18 0.12
CA PRO A 528 16.67 33.85 -1.16
C PRO A 528 16.78 35.34 -0.91
N ASP A 529 17.86 35.97 -1.36
CA ASP A 529 18.04 37.43 -1.43
C ASP A 529 16.94 38.13 -2.26
#